data_6de92fcb1782901f44c33c5b53372808
#
_entry.id   6de92fcb1782901f44c33c5b53372808
#
_cell.length_a   1.000
_cell.length_b   1.000
_cell.length_c   1.000
_cell.angle_alpha   90.00
_cell.angle_beta   90.00
_cell.angle_gamma   90.00
#
_symmetry.space_group_name_H-M   'P 1'
#
loop_
_entity.id
_entity.type
_entity.pdbx_description
1 polymer ?
#
loop_
_entity_poly.entity_id
_entity_poly.type
_entity_poly.pdbx_seq_one_letter_code
_entity_poly.pdbx_strand_id
1 'polypeptide(L)'
;MIAREGQLPLAAAVLAAVVVLHFAGLPQSLVFWALALLLLVLFRDPEREIPSQPLAVVSPADGRVASIRTVSDPYLPRQSVRVVIQMPPYGVFTTRSPIEGKVLQPPNSPQDSNSPHGVWLQSDEGDDVVMVMTRGPLKNDPRCYIRIGDRIGQGKRCGFVHLGGRVEVYMPEGSRPVVAEGDTVHSGSDVIAKLVHD
;
A
#
# COMPACT_ATOMS: atom_id res chain seq x y z
N MET A 1 7.98 -6.14 11.98
CA MET A 1 7.90 -7.35 11.11
C MET A 1 8.54 -7.10 9.76
N ILE A 2 8.74 -8.13 8.94
CA ILE A 2 9.31 -8.04 7.59
C ILE A 2 8.24 -8.37 6.57
N ALA A 3 8.17 -7.61 5.48
CA ALA A 3 7.26 -7.88 4.37
C ALA A 3 7.52 -9.27 3.77
N ARG A 4 6.47 -9.92 3.26
CA ARG A 4 6.56 -11.29 2.70
C ARG A 4 7.61 -11.39 1.59
N GLU A 5 7.73 -10.36 0.77
CA GLU A 5 8.68 -10.25 -0.33
C GLU A 5 10.14 -10.21 0.12
N GLY A 6 10.40 -9.73 1.34
CA GLY A 6 11.73 -9.64 1.91
C GLY A 6 12.20 -10.91 2.63
N GLN A 7 11.31 -11.84 2.96
CA GLN A 7 11.67 -13.01 3.77
C GLN A 7 12.63 -13.95 3.05
N LEU A 8 12.36 -14.27 1.78
CA LEU A 8 13.19 -15.18 1.00
C LEU A 8 14.58 -14.60 0.70
N PRO A 9 14.70 -13.36 0.15
CA PRO A 9 16.03 -12.78 -0.09
C PRO A 9 16.83 -12.55 1.19
N LEU A 10 16.18 -12.20 2.31
CA LEU A 10 16.85 -12.07 3.60
C LEU A 10 17.38 -13.42 4.09
N ALA A 11 16.57 -14.47 4.04
CA ALA A 11 17.01 -15.82 4.43
C ALA A 11 18.19 -16.30 3.57
N ALA A 12 18.15 -16.05 2.26
CA ALA A 12 19.25 -16.37 1.36
C ALA A 12 20.53 -15.59 1.69
N ALA A 13 20.42 -14.29 1.98
CA ALA A 13 21.56 -13.46 2.35
C ALA A 13 22.21 -13.93 3.68
N VAL A 14 21.38 -14.24 4.69
CA VAL A 14 21.86 -14.76 5.99
C VAL A 14 22.53 -16.12 5.80
N LEU A 15 21.93 -17.04 5.03
CA LEU A 15 22.53 -18.34 4.73
C LEU A 15 23.88 -18.19 4.04
N ALA A 16 23.96 -17.33 3.02
CA ALA A 16 25.21 -17.02 2.32
C ALA A 16 26.27 -16.45 3.28
N ALA A 17 25.88 -15.54 4.19
CA ALA A 17 26.78 -14.96 5.19
C ALA A 17 27.36 -16.04 6.09
N VAL A 18 26.55 -16.99 6.56
CA VAL A 18 26.99 -18.11 7.42
C VAL A 18 27.92 -19.06 6.66
N VAL A 19 27.58 -19.43 5.44
CA VAL A 19 28.40 -20.31 4.59
C VAL A 19 29.78 -19.66 4.32
N VAL A 20 29.78 -18.40 3.89
CA VAL A 20 31.05 -17.68 3.63
C VAL A 20 31.87 -17.50 4.90
N LEU A 21 31.22 -17.25 6.04
CA LEU A 21 31.91 -17.18 7.33
C LEU A 21 32.63 -18.48 7.66
N HIS A 22 31.99 -19.63 7.38
CA HIS A 22 32.58 -20.95 7.68
C HIS A 22 33.76 -21.30 6.77
N PHE A 23 33.68 -20.97 5.46
CA PHE A 23 34.68 -21.39 4.47
C PHE A 23 35.76 -20.34 4.17
N ALA A 24 35.42 -19.04 4.23
CA ALA A 24 36.29 -17.95 3.80
C ALA A 24 36.64 -16.95 4.92
N GLY A 25 36.00 -17.07 6.08
CA GLY A 25 36.27 -16.25 7.25
C GLY A 25 35.48 -14.94 7.34
N LEU A 26 35.74 -14.19 8.42
CA LEU A 26 35.02 -12.99 8.80
C LEU A 26 35.06 -11.87 7.75
N PRO A 27 36.21 -11.49 7.16
CA PRO A 27 36.22 -10.32 6.26
C PRO A 27 35.31 -10.47 5.05
N GLN A 28 35.24 -11.65 4.43
CA GLN A 28 34.43 -11.93 3.27
C GLN A 28 32.94 -12.04 3.62
N SER A 29 32.62 -12.54 4.80
CA SER A 29 31.22 -12.67 5.25
C SER A 29 30.57 -11.32 5.59
N LEU A 30 31.35 -10.29 5.94
CA LEU A 30 30.80 -8.97 6.28
C LEU A 30 29.98 -8.34 5.17
N VAL A 31 30.31 -8.60 3.89
CA VAL A 31 29.52 -8.10 2.74
C VAL A 31 28.11 -8.68 2.75
N PHE A 32 27.96 -9.97 3.04
CA PHE A 32 26.65 -10.63 3.10
C PHE A 32 25.85 -10.22 4.35
N TRP A 33 26.52 -9.96 5.48
CA TRP A 33 25.87 -9.39 6.66
C TRP A 33 25.38 -7.96 6.42
N ALA A 34 26.16 -7.14 5.72
CA ALA A 34 25.74 -5.80 5.32
C ALA A 34 24.53 -5.85 4.35
N LEU A 35 24.56 -6.81 3.40
CA LEU A 35 23.41 -7.04 2.51
C LEU A 35 22.18 -7.50 3.29
N ALA A 36 22.31 -8.41 4.22
CA ALA A 36 21.18 -8.86 5.06
C ALA A 36 20.59 -7.70 5.87
N LEU A 37 21.43 -6.85 6.45
CA LEU A 37 20.98 -5.66 7.17
C LEU A 37 20.25 -4.67 6.24
N LEU A 38 20.79 -4.43 5.05
CA LEU A 38 20.16 -3.58 4.03
C LEU A 38 18.77 -4.13 3.65
N LEU A 39 18.67 -5.43 3.40
CA LEU A 39 17.38 -6.08 3.08
C LEU A 39 16.40 -5.98 4.24
N LEU A 40 16.84 -6.14 5.47
CA LEU A 40 16.01 -6.01 6.66
C LEU A 40 15.44 -4.59 6.81
N VAL A 41 16.21 -3.56 6.53
CA VAL A 41 15.76 -2.16 6.54
C VAL A 41 14.82 -1.87 5.37
N LEU A 42 15.14 -2.38 4.18
CA LEU A 42 14.37 -2.12 2.96
C LEU A 42 12.98 -2.80 2.98
N PHE A 43 12.90 -4.01 3.54
CA PHE A 43 11.64 -4.78 3.62
C PHE A 43 10.98 -4.71 5.01
N ARG A 44 11.33 -3.70 5.81
CA ARG A 44 10.68 -3.49 7.10
C ARG A 44 9.18 -3.20 6.91
N ASP A 45 8.36 -3.80 7.75
CA ASP A 45 6.92 -3.59 7.78
C ASP A 45 6.47 -3.52 9.25
N PRO A 46 6.47 -2.30 9.84
CA PRO A 46 6.09 -2.11 11.22
C PRO A 46 4.62 -2.41 11.45
N GLU A 47 4.29 -2.85 12.65
CA GLU A 47 2.89 -2.90 13.10
C GLU A 47 2.38 -1.47 13.25
N ARG A 48 1.10 -1.28 12.91
CA ARG A 48 0.43 0.02 12.97
C ARG A 48 -0.79 -0.07 13.86
N GLU A 49 -0.99 0.94 14.66
CA GLU A 49 -2.22 1.14 15.40
C GLU A 49 -3.28 1.71 14.46
N ILE A 50 -4.37 0.98 14.31
CA ILE A 50 -5.47 1.36 13.42
C ILE A 50 -6.42 2.25 14.24
N PRO A 51 -6.72 3.48 13.78
CA PRO A 51 -7.60 4.38 14.50
C PRO A 51 -9.03 3.83 14.52
N SER A 52 -9.62 3.73 15.71
CA SER A 52 -11.03 3.33 15.90
C SER A 52 -11.96 4.52 15.68
N GLN A 53 -12.04 5.02 14.46
CA GLN A 53 -12.93 6.12 14.09
C GLN A 53 -13.97 5.61 13.09
N PRO A 54 -15.28 5.80 13.35
CA PRO A 54 -16.30 5.41 12.40
C PRO A 54 -16.17 6.21 11.10
N LEU A 55 -16.46 5.57 9.97
CA LEU A 55 -16.41 6.16 8.64
C LEU A 55 -15.04 6.75 8.23
N ALA A 56 -13.98 6.44 8.97
CA ALA A 56 -12.64 6.89 8.62
C ALA A 56 -12.08 6.08 7.45
N VAL A 57 -11.44 6.77 6.52
CA VAL A 57 -10.62 6.16 5.48
C VAL A 57 -9.17 6.35 5.88
N VAL A 58 -8.46 5.26 6.15
CA VAL A 58 -7.03 5.32 6.52
C VAL A 58 -6.13 5.32 5.29
N SER A 59 -4.94 5.88 5.45
CA SER A 59 -3.94 5.87 4.39
C SER A 59 -3.58 4.44 3.99
N PRO A 60 -3.67 4.08 2.69
CA PRO A 60 -3.24 2.76 2.23
C PRO A 60 -1.74 2.61 2.11
N ALA A 61 -0.96 3.69 2.11
CA ALA A 61 0.48 3.67 1.89
C ALA A 61 1.20 4.71 2.75
N ASP A 62 2.48 4.43 3.07
CA ASP A 62 3.38 5.44 3.61
C ASP A 62 3.81 6.39 2.48
N GLY A 63 3.69 7.67 2.69
CA GLY A 63 4.12 8.64 1.67
C GLY A 63 3.67 10.06 1.94
N ARG A 64 3.69 10.85 0.88
CA ARG A 64 3.23 12.24 0.90
C ARG A 64 1.99 12.38 0.03
N VAL A 65 1.00 13.10 0.51
CA VAL A 65 -0.20 13.45 -0.26
C VAL A 65 0.22 14.37 -1.41
N ALA A 66 0.11 13.87 -2.63
CA ALA A 66 0.52 14.59 -3.83
C ALA A 66 -0.59 15.47 -4.41
N SER A 67 -1.84 15.03 -4.32
CA SER A 67 -3.00 15.83 -4.76
C SER A 67 -4.31 15.31 -4.17
N ILE A 68 -5.26 16.23 -4.00
CA ILE A 68 -6.63 15.96 -3.58
C ILE A 68 -7.57 16.66 -4.56
N ARG A 69 -8.37 15.92 -5.32
CA ARG A 69 -9.25 16.50 -6.35
C ARG A 69 -10.54 15.71 -6.51
N THR A 70 -11.62 16.39 -6.82
CA THR A 70 -12.84 15.74 -7.32
C THR A 70 -12.66 15.43 -8.80
N VAL A 71 -12.87 14.17 -9.18
CA VAL A 71 -12.67 13.66 -10.54
C VAL A 71 -13.77 12.64 -10.89
N SER A 72 -13.98 12.39 -12.17
CA SER A 72 -14.75 11.23 -12.60
C SER A 72 -13.99 9.95 -12.27
N ASP A 73 -14.65 9.02 -11.57
CA ASP A 73 -14.04 7.74 -11.17
C ASP A 73 -13.88 6.84 -12.42
N PRO A 74 -12.66 6.40 -12.75
CA PRO A 74 -12.46 5.55 -13.92
C PRO A 74 -12.92 4.10 -13.73
N TYR A 75 -13.21 3.70 -12.48
CA TYR A 75 -13.61 2.33 -12.13
C TYR A 75 -15.12 2.22 -11.90
N LEU A 76 -15.75 3.26 -11.37
CA LEU A 76 -17.18 3.29 -11.06
C LEU A 76 -17.86 4.48 -11.75
N PRO A 77 -19.11 4.36 -12.21
CA PRO A 77 -19.81 5.43 -12.95
C PRO A 77 -20.28 6.54 -12.00
N ARG A 78 -19.35 7.26 -11.36
CA ARG A 78 -19.66 8.33 -10.38
C ARG A 78 -18.59 9.40 -10.36
N GLN A 79 -18.89 10.53 -9.73
CA GLN A 79 -17.88 11.48 -9.28
C GLN A 79 -17.26 10.98 -7.98
N SER A 80 -16.00 11.24 -7.79
CA SER A 80 -15.25 10.79 -6.59
C SER A 80 -14.23 11.82 -6.14
N VAL A 81 -13.98 11.84 -4.84
CA VAL A 81 -12.84 12.52 -4.26
C VAL A 81 -11.63 11.60 -4.38
N ARG A 82 -10.65 12.00 -5.18
CA ARG A 82 -9.39 11.26 -5.35
C ARG A 82 -8.31 11.86 -4.48
N VAL A 83 -7.72 11.03 -3.64
CA VAL A 83 -6.48 11.33 -2.89
C VAL A 83 -5.34 10.53 -3.49
N VAL A 84 -4.27 11.20 -3.87
CA VAL A 84 -3.07 10.59 -4.45
C VAL A 84 -1.94 10.64 -3.44
N ILE A 85 -1.36 9.49 -3.11
CA ILE A 85 -0.25 9.35 -2.18
C ILE A 85 0.98 8.90 -2.96
N GLN A 86 2.04 9.71 -2.93
CA GLN A 86 3.32 9.39 -3.52
C GLN A 86 4.20 8.70 -2.48
N MET A 87 4.52 7.43 -2.72
CA MET A 87 5.42 6.66 -1.88
C MET A 87 6.88 7.01 -2.20
N PRO A 88 7.76 7.17 -1.19
CA PRO A 88 9.19 7.35 -1.42
C PRO A 88 9.83 6.03 -1.93
N PRO A 89 10.99 6.11 -2.60
CA PRO A 89 11.72 4.93 -3.07
C PRO A 89 12.41 4.14 -1.93
N TYR A 90 12.24 4.58 -0.72
CA TYR A 90 12.76 3.96 0.52
C TYR A 90 11.68 4.03 1.61
N GLY A 91 11.62 3.03 2.47
CA GLY A 91 10.64 2.98 3.56
C GLY A 91 9.76 1.74 3.51
N VAL A 92 8.49 1.91 3.87
CA VAL A 92 7.51 0.81 3.89
C VAL A 92 6.80 0.73 2.55
N PHE A 93 6.86 -0.45 1.93
CA PHE A 93 6.26 -0.70 0.61
C PHE A 93 4.98 -1.52 0.67
N THR A 94 4.61 -1.99 1.86
CA THR A 94 3.36 -2.71 2.09
C THR A 94 2.19 -1.74 2.03
N THR A 95 1.17 -2.08 1.23
CA THR A 95 -0.09 -1.34 1.20
C THR A 95 -1.13 -2.00 2.08
N ARG A 96 -2.03 -1.18 2.64
CA ARG A 96 -3.06 -1.59 3.58
C ARG A 96 -4.44 -1.16 3.11
N SER A 97 -5.47 -1.90 3.53
CA SER A 97 -6.85 -1.56 3.17
C SER A 97 -7.25 -0.22 3.78
N PRO A 98 -7.77 0.72 2.96
CA PRO A 98 -8.21 2.02 3.46
C PRO A 98 -9.48 1.95 4.31
N ILE A 99 -10.34 0.97 4.07
CA ILE A 99 -11.58 0.72 4.82
C ILE A 99 -11.72 -0.77 5.14
N GLU A 100 -12.60 -1.11 6.06
CA GLU A 100 -13.11 -2.47 6.20
C GLU A 100 -14.18 -2.70 5.14
N GLY A 101 -14.20 -3.90 4.53
CA GLY A 101 -15.25 -4.21 3.56
C GLY A 101 -14.98 -5.47 2.75
N LYS A 102 -15.87 -5.71 1.80
CA LYS A 102 -15.79 -6.79 0.82
C LYS A 102 -15.10 -6.32 -0.45
N VAL A 103 -14.23 -7.16 -0.98
CA VAL A 103 -13.53 -6.92 -2.25
C VAL A 103 -14.45 -7.29 -3.41
N LEU A 104 -14.74 -6.33 -4.26
CA LEU A 104 -15.58 -6.49 -5.45
C LEU A 104 -14.75 -6.31 -6.73
N GLN A 105 -15.30 -6.77 -7.85
CA GLN A 105 -14.71 -6.53 -9.15
C GLN A 105 -15.21 -5.20 -9.71
N PRO A 106 -14.34 -4.23 -10.01
CA PRO A 106 -14.77 -2.98 -10.63
C PRO A 106 -15.42 -3.26 -11.99
N PRO A 107 -16.57 -2.62 -12.31
CA PRO A 107 -17.23 -2.76 -13.61
C PRO A 107 -16.35 -2.24 -14.75
N ASN A 108 -15.56 -1.21 -14.49
CA ASN A 108 -14.60 -0.66 -15.43
C ASN A 108 -13.18 -0.90 -14.91
N SER A 109 -12.27 -1.26 -15.80
CA SER A 109 -10.84 -1.31 -15.51
C SER A 109 -10.14 -0.58 -16.65
N PRO A 110 -9.50 0.56 -16.38
CA PRO A 110 -8.71 1.26 -17.40
C PRO A 110 -7.66 0.31 -17.96
N GLN A 111 -7.67 0.10 -19.28
CA GLN A 111 -6.76 -0.82 -19.97
C GLN A 111 -5.36 -0.22 -20.20
N ASP A 112 -5.09 0.96 -19.66
CA ASP A 112 -3.76 1.55 -19.76
C ASP A 112 -2.74 0.66 -19.06
N SER A 113 -1.70 0.28 -19.80
CA SER A 113 -0.59 -0.56 -19.31
C SER A 113 0.16 0.03 -18.11
N ASN A 114 -0.15 1.27 -17.75
CA ASN A 114 0.37 1.98 -16.57
C ASN A 114 -0.64 2.05 -15.40
N SER A 115 -1.89 1.65 -15.61
CA SER A 115 -2.94 1.67 -14.59
C SER A 115 -3.18 0.25 -14.10
N PRO A 116 -2.56 -0.13 -13.01
CA PRO A 116 -2.75 -1.44 -12.45
C PRO A 116 -4.10 -1.53 -11.74
N HIS A 117 -4.49 -2.72 -11.55
CA HIS A 117 -5.71 -3.20 -10.95
C HIS A 117 -6.25 -2.34 -9.81
N GLY A 118 -7.38 -1.68 -10.05
CA GLY A 118 -8.14 -1.06 -8.98
C GLY A 118 -8.76 -2.15 -8.09
N VAL A 119 -8.60 -1.99 -6.80
CA VAL A 119 -9.26 -2.83 -5.79
C VAL A 119 -10.48 -2.08 -5.30
N TRP A 120 -11.66 -2.57 -5.66
CA TRP A 120 -12.93 -2.02 -5.18
C TRP A 120 -13.29 -2.67 -3.85
N LEU A 121 -13.43 -1.85 -2.82
CA LEU A 121 -13.85 -2.21 -1.48
C LEU A 121 -15.21 -1.61 -1.22
N GLN A 122 -16.16 -2.43 -0.78
CA GLN A 122 -17.48 -1.97 -0.33
C GLN A 122 -17.62 -2.21 1.16
N SER A 123 -17.89 -1.15 1.91
CA SER A 123 -18.16 -1.26 3.35
C SER A 123 -19.50 -1.96 3.64
N ASP A 124 -19.73 -2.29 4.90
CA ASP A 124 -21.03 -2.88 5.32
C ASP A 124 -22.15 -1.86 5.25
N GLU A 125 -21.82 -0.59 5.33
CA GLU A 125 -22.75 0.54 5.18
C GLU A 125 -23.06 0.85 3.70
N GLY A 126 -22.36 0.21 2.76
CA GLY A 126 -22.56 0.37 1.33
C GLY A 126 -21.66 1.42 0.68
N ASP A 127 -20.67 1.95 1.40
CA ASP A 127 -19.71 2.88 0.82
C ASP A 127 -18.73 2.17 -0.10
N ASP A 128 -18.53 2.74 -1.26
CA ASP A 128 -17.61 2.24 -2.26
C ASP A 128 -16.31 3.03 -2.26
N VAL A 129 -15.19 2.37 -2.01
CA VAL A 129 -13.84 2.95 -2.09
C VAL A 129 -13.01 2.13 -3.06
N VAL A 130 -12.36 2.79 -4.03
CA VAL A 130 -11.44 2.12 -4.96
C VAL A 130 -10.02 2.56 -4.64
N MET A 131 -9.16 1.58 -4.39
CA MET A 131 -7.74 1.78 -4.19
C MET A 131 -6.97 1.30 -5.42
N VAL A 132 -6.10 2.13 -5.95
CA VAL A 132 -5.29 1.84 -7.13
C VAL A 132 -3.82 1.95 -6.77
N MET A 133 -3.07 0.87 -7.01
CA MET A 133 -1.62 0.85 -6.85
C MET A 133 -0.96 0.99 -8.22
N THR A 134 -0.13 2.00 -8.43
CA THR A 134 0.62 2.17 -9.67
C THR A 134 2.04 1.61 -9.58
N ARG A 135 2.61 1.28 -10.72
CA ARG A 135 3.98 0.77 -10.82
C ARG A 135 4.98 1.76 -10.23
N GLY A 136 5.96 1.23 -9.52
CA GLY A 136 7.11 1.98 -9.03
C GLY A 136 8.16 2.25 -10.12
N PRO A 137 9.33 2.84 -9.74
CA PRO A 137 10.41 3.19 -10.66
C PRO A 137 10.94 2.02 -11.49
N LEU A 138 10.93 0.81 -10.94
CA LEU A 138 11.37 -0.42 -11.64
C LEU A 138 10.32 -0.98 -12.61
N LYS A 139 9.19 -0.31 -12.81
CA LYS A 139 8.06 -0.77 -13.67
C LYS A 139 7.53 -2.17 -13.32
N ASN A 140 7.83 -2.67 -12.13
CA ASN A 140 7.26 -3.93 -11.63
C ASN A 140 5.80 -3.73 -11.24
N ASP A 141 4.97 -4.70 -11.56
CA ASP A 141 3.56 -4.67 -11.19
C ASP A 141 3.42 -4.74 -9.67
N PRO A 142 2.54 -3.91 -9.08
CA PRO A 142 2.17 -4.05 -7.68
C PRO A 142 1.60 -5.44 -7.41
N ARG A 143 1.90 -6.00 -6.26
CA ARG A 143 1.31 -7.26 -5.81
C ARG A 143 0.07 -6.99 -5.00
N CYS A 144 -1.03 -7.64 -5.35
CA CYS A 144 -2.26 -7.64 -4.57
C CYS A 144 -2.41 -9.01 -3.90
N TYR A 145 -2.65 -9.02 -2.58
CA TYR A 145 -2.80 -10.25 -1.79
C TYR A 145 -4.25 -10.68 -1.64
N ILE A 146 -5.17 -9.76 -1.88
CA ILE A 146 -6.61 -9.97 -1.72
C ILE A 146 -7.25 -10.31 -3.06
N ARG A 147 -8.31 -11.10 -3.02
CA ARG A 147 -9.05 -11.56 -4.18
C ARG A 147 -10.49 -11.06 -4.14
N ILE A 148 -11.12 -11.03 -5.30
CA ILE A 148 -12.54 -10.74 -5.42
C ILE A 148 -13.33 -11.75 -4.56
N GLY A 149 -14.23 -11.22 -3.73
CA GLY A 149 -15.02 -11.99 -2.77
C GLY A 149 -14.44 -12.05 -1.36
N ASP A 150 -13.15 -11.74 -1.18
CA ASP A 150 -12.54 -11.69 0.15
C ASP A 150 -13.15 -10.54 0.97
N ARG A 151 -13.12 -10.70 2.30
CA ARG A 151 -13.40 -9.65 3.26
C ARG A 151 -12.12 -9.22 3.95
N ILE A 152 -11.85 -7.93 4.00
CA ILE A 152 -10.65 -7.38 4.61
C ILE A 152 -11.02 -6.31 5.64
N GLY A 153 -10.35 -6.33 6.80
CA GLY A 153 -10.47 -5.28 7.80
C GLY A 153 -9.65 -4.04 7.44
N GLN A 154 -10.07 -2.89 7.93
CA GLN A 154 -9.35 -1.63 7.80
C GLN A 154 -7.89 -1.76 8.30
N GLY A 155 -6.95 -1.14 7.63
CA GLY A 155 -5.53 -1.16 7.97
C GLY A 155 -4.82 -2.51 7.79
N LYS A 156 -5.52 -3.56 7.37
CA LYS A 156 -4.90 -4.87 7.10
C LYS A 156 -4.10 -4.83 5.80
N ARG A 157 -3.03 -5.60 5.76
CA ARG A 157 -2.15 -5.71 4.59
C ARG A 157 -2.91 -6.25 3.39
N CYS A 158 -2.91 -5.52 2.29
CA CYS A 158 -3.62 -5.88 1.07
C CYS A 158 -2.73 -5.97 -0.18
N GLY A 159 -1.52 -5.40 -0.13
CA GLY A 159 -0.62 -5.45 -1.27
C GLY A 159 0.79 -4.98 -0.97
N PHE A 160 1.60 -4.88 -2.04
CA PHE A 160 3.00 -4.45 -1.98
C PHE A 160 3.38 -3.71 -3.28
N VAL A 161 4.02 -2.55 -3.14
CA VAL A 161 4.52 -1.74 -4.26
C VAL A 161 6.04 -1.66 -4.19
N HIS A 162 6.74 -2.28 -5.13
CA HIS A 162 8.20 -2.39 -5.12
C HIS A 162 8.88 -1.02 -5.27
N LEU A 163 9.76 -0.68 -4.32
CA LEU A 163 10.57 0.54 -4.29
C LEU A 163 9.78 1.84 -4.44
N GLY A 164 8.59 1.87 -3.84
CA GLY A 164 7.69 3.00 -3.92
C GLY A 164 6.90 3.05 -5.23
N GLY A 165 6.04 4.01 -5.31
CA GLY A 165 5.13 4.20 -6.43
C GLY A 165 4.08 5.23 -6.06
N ARG A 166 2.91 5.09 -6.64
CA ARG A 166 1.78 5.96 -6.33
C ARG A 166 0.58 5.09 -5.95
N VAL A 167 -0.10 5.47 -4.89
CA VAL A 167 -1.37 4.85 -4.50
C VAL A 167 -2.45 5.92 -4.55
N GLU A 168 -3.52 5.62 -5.24
CA GLU A 168 -4.68 6.49 -5.39
C GLU A 168 -5.88 5.89 -4.68
N VAL A 169 -6.64 6.73 -3.99
CA VAL A 169 -7.88 6.33 -3.32
C VAL A 169 -9.01 7.17 -3.88
N TYR A 170 -10.00 6.51 -4.45
CA TYR A 170 -11.22 7.11 -4.96
C TYR A 170 -12.36 6.83 -3.97
N MET A 171 -12.94 7.87 -3.43
CA MET A 171 -14.00 7.84 -2.43
C MET A 171 -15.26 8.50 -2.97
N PRO A 172 -16.45 8.23 -2.41
CA PRO A 172 -17.67 8.95 -2.76
C PRO A 172 -17.48 10.48 -2.75
N GLU A 173 -18.20 11.21 -3.62
CA GLU A 173 -18.06 12.66 -3.78
C GLU A 173 -18.30 13.44 -2.47
N GLY A 174 -19.23 12.97 -1.61
CA GLY A 174 -19.50 13.54 -0.29
C GLY A 174 -18.37 13.40 0.73
N SER A 175 -17.33 12.59 0.45
CA SER A 175 -16.24 12.34 1.40
C SER A 175 -15.47 13.60 1.73
N ARG A 176 -15.08 13.76 3.00
CA ARG A 176 -14.34 14.93 3.49
C ARG A 176 -12.89 14.57 3.77
N PRO A 177 -11.93 15.01 2.94
CA PRO A 177 -10.52 14.90 3.23
C PRO A 177 -10.17 15.61 4.56
N VAL A 178 -9.33 14.97 5.38
CA VAL A 178 -8.84 15.54 6.66
C VAL A 178 -7.35 15.85 6.61
N VAL A 179 -6.71 15.57 5.46
CA VAL A 179 -5.31 15.87 5.17
C VAL A 179 -5.24 16.92 4.07
N ALA A 180 -4.08 17.60 3.97
CA ALA A 180 -3.78 18.56 2.92
C ALA A 180 -2.73 18.03 1.94
N GLU A 181 -2.64 18.64 0.75
CA GLU A 181 -1.56 18.36 -0.19
C GLU A 181 -0.22 18.70 0.45
N GLY A 182 0.74 17.79 0.36
CA GLY A 182 2.06 17.91 0.98
C GLY A 182 2.18 17.22 2.34
N ASP A 183 1.11 16.84 3.00
CA ASP A 183 1.16 16.12 4.27
C ASP A 183 1.82 14.75 4.12
N THR A 184 2.55 14.35 5.15
CA THR A 184 3.10 12.99 5.26
C THR A 184 2.10 12.11 5.97
N VAL A 185 1.83 10.93 5.41
CA VAL A 185 0.88 9.96 5.93
C VAL A 185 1.49 8.57 6.05
N HIS A 186 1.01 7.81 7.03
CA HIS A 186 1.48 6.45 7.32
C HIS A 186 0.34 5.44 7.09
N SER A 187 0.67 4.36 6.40
CA SER A 187 -0.31 3.32 6.02
C SER A 187 -0.97 2.69 7.23
N GLY A 188 -2.30 2.65 7.24
CA GLY A 188 -3.11 2.01 8.26
C GLY A 188 -3.25 2.76 9.58
N SER A 189 -2.50 3.86 9.82
CA SER A 189 -2.60 4.64 11.07
C SER A 189 -3.15 6.04 10.87
N ASP A 190 -2.84 6.71 9.75
CA ASP A 190 -3.30 8.07 9.54
C ASP A 190 -4.61 8.09 8.77
N VAL A 191 -5.58 8.85 9.25
CA VAL A 191 -6.86 9.05 8.56
C VAL A 191 -6.67 10.09 7.47
N ILE A 192 -7.04 9.75 6.23
CA ILE A 192 -6.93 10.66 5.07
C ILE A 192 -8.25 11.35 4.73
N ALA A 193 -9.38 10.71 5.05
CA ALA A 193 -10.70 11.26 4.81
C ALA A 193 -11.74 10.63 5.76
N LYS A 194 -12.92 11.25 5.81
CA LYS A 194 -14.12 10.67 6.43
C LYS A 194 -15.21 10.52 5.36
N LEU A 195 -15.81 9.35 5.31
CA LEU A 195 -17.01 9.10 4.53
C LEU A 195 -18.18 9.86 5.18
N VAL A 196 -19.12 10.28 4.38
CA VAL A 196 -20.31 11.00 4.83
C VAL A 196 -21.53 10.28 4.28
N HIS A 197 -22.43 9.90 5.17
CA HIS A 197 -23.74 9.39 4.83
C HIS A 197 -24.73 10.57 4.87
N ASP A 198 -25.53 10.71 3.84
CA ASP A 198 -26.67 11.65 3.79
C ASP A 198 -27.90 11.05 4.46
#